data_ab2a3d57acd774bb2f852a67780805fa
#
_entry.id   ab2a3d57acd774bb2f852a67780805fa
#
_cell.length_a   1.000
_cell.length_b   1.000
_cell.length_c   1.000
_cell.angle_alpha   90.00
_cell.angle_beta   90.00
_cell.angle_gamma   90.00
#
_symmetry.space_group_name_H-M   'P 1'
#
loop_
_entity.id
_entity.type
_entity.pdbx_description
1 polymer ?
#
loop_
_entity_poly.entity_id
_entity_poly.type
_entity_poly.pdbx_seq_one_letter_code
_entity_poly.pdbx_strand_id
1 'polypeptide(L)'
;MSPNRYRITFALLGVALAAVVVGAVLLAPRGSTVELPAAVEAISPADGATVLRQTQLEIDMQVGYRIEVFVDGTPIPFDELAFTEPTGRYVWRPAEGGTLEQWTPGLHAVLVRWDRDVGFPDSGEIRWSFRVQ
;
A
#
# COMPACT_ATOMS: atom_id res chain seq x y z
N MET A 1 -9.92 -45.51 -34.09
CA MET A 1 -9.09 -45.04 -32.98
C MET A 1 -9.20 -46.03 -31.84
N SER A 2 -8.06 -46.53 -31.35
CA SER A 2 -8.12 -47.41 -30.18
C SER A 2 -8.48 -46.60 -28.92
N PRO A 3 -9.34 -47.13 -28.03
CA PRO A 3 -9.79 -46.38 -26.83
C PRO A 3 -8.64 -45.99 -25.91
N ASN A 4 -7.49 -46.63 -26.01
CA ASN A 4 -6.32 -46.28 -25.20
C ASN A 4 -5.63 -44.97 -25.65
N ARG A 5 -5.64 -44.65 -26.93
CA ARG A 5 -5.04 -43.41 -27.42
C ARG A 5 -5.82 -42.19 -26.94
N TYR A 6 -7.12 -42.29 -26.89
CA TYR A 6 -8.01 -41.23 -26.43
C TYR A 6 -7.79 -40.96 -24.92
N ARG A 7 -7.70 -41.98 -24.15
CA ARG A 7 -7.40 -41.89 -22.69
C ARG A 7 -6.06 -41.25 -22.40
N ILE A 8 -5.02 -41.60 -23.17
CA ILE A 8 -3.69 -41.04 -23.02
C ILE A 8 -3.69 -39.56 -23.41
N THR A 9 -4.38 -39.20 -24.49
CA THR A 9 -4.47 -37.80 -24.93
C THR A 9 -5.18 -36.95 -23.91
N PHE A 10 -6.27 -37.40 -23.32
CA PHE A 10 -6.98 -36.69 -22.25
C PHE A 10 -6.16 -36.58 -20.98
N ALA A 11 -5.44 -37.60 -20.60
CA ALA A 11 -4.54 -37.58 -19.43
C ALA A 11 -3.40 -36.57 -19.62
N LEU A 12 -2.79 -36.52 -20.80
CA LEU A 12 -1.75 -35.56 -21.14
C LEU A 12 -2.28 -34.12 -21.16
N LEU A 13 -3.49 -33.92 -21.68
CA LEU A 13 -4.13 -32.59 -21.69
C LEU A 13 -4.42 -32.12 -20.26
N GLY A 14 -4.91 -33.00 -19.42
CA GLY A 14 -5.17 -32.72 -17.99
C GLY A 14 -3.90 -32.35 -17.23
N VAL A 15 -2.81 -33.07 -17.45
CA VAL A 15 -1.50 -32.78 -16.85
C VAL A 15 -0.95 -31.44 -17.38
N ALA A 16 -1.06 -31.15 -18.68
CA ALA A 16 -0.63 -29.88 -19.24
C ALA A 16 -1.42 -28.69 -18.67
N LEU A 17 -2.75 -28.83 -18.53
CA LEU A 17 -3.59 -27.82 -17.92
C LEU A 17 -3.24 -27.58 -16.44
N ALA A 18 -3.03 -28.65 -15.69
CA ALA A 18 -2.62 -28.56 -14.29
C ALA A 18 -1.25 -27.86 -14.16
N ALA A 19 -0.31 -28.15 -15.04
CA ALA A 19 1.01 -27.50 -15.07
C ALA A 19 0.90 -25.99 -15.37
N VAL A 20 0.03 -25.59 -16.28
CA VAL A 20 -0.22 -24.18 -16.61
C VAL A 20 -0.84 -23.45 -15.41
N VAL A 21 -1.81 -24.04 -14.73
CA VAL A 21 -2.45 -23.44 -13.54
C VAL A 21 -1.46 -23.28 -12.40
N VAL A 22 -0.66 -24.31 -12.11
CA VAL A 22 0.38 -24.25 -11.07
C VAL A 22 1.43 -23.20 -11.43
N GLY A 23 1.88 -23.16 -12.68
CA GLY A 23 2.82 -22.15 -13.16
C GLY A 23 2.27 -20.74 -13.04
N ALA A 24 1.01 -20.51 -13.39
CA ALA A 24 0.36 -19.22 -13.25
C ALA A 24 0.27 -18.77 -11.79
N VAL A 25 -0.02 -19.67 -10.86
CA VAL A 25 -0.07 -19.37 -9.41
C VAL A 25 1.31 -19.07 -8.85
N LEU A 26 2.34 -19.82 -9.25
CA LEU A 26 3.71 -19.64 -8.76
C LEU A 26 4.41 -18.41 -9.36
N LEU A 27 4.07 -18.06 -10.60
CA LEU A 27 4.65 -16.92 -11.32
C LEU A 27 3.78 -15.67 -11.25
N ALA A 28 2.58 -15.76 -10.67
CA ALA A 28 1.77 -14.58 -10.43
C ALA A 28 2.59 -13.60 -9.59
N PRO A 29 2.73 -12.34 -10.03
CA PRO A 29 3.41 -11.34 -9.22
C PRO A 29 2.65 -11.26 -7.90
N ARG A 30 3.27 -11.76 -6.87
CA ARG A 30 2.85 -11.48 -5.51
C ARG A 30 3.19 -10.02 -5.29
N GLY A 31 2.30 -9.13 -5.74
CA GLY A 31 2.35 -7.76 -5.32
C GLY A 31 2.44 -7.78 -3.81
N SER A 32 3.46 -7.15 -3.25
CA SER A 32 3.53 -6.90 -1.82
C SER A 32 2.36 -5.97 -1.47
N THR A 33 1.17 -6.53 -1.42
CA THR A 33 0.03 -5.87 -0.80
C THR A 33 0.36 -5.87 0.68
N VAL A 34 0.81 -4.72 1.19
CA VAL A 34 0.79 -4.49 2.63
C VAL A 34 -0.64 -4.70 3.06
N GLU A 35 -0.85 -5.70 3.90
CA GLU A 35 -2.15 -5.91 4.50
C GLU A 35 -2.45 -4.71 5.38
N LEU A 36 -3.47 -3.94 5.00
CA LEU A 36 -3.83 -2.74 5.73
C LEU A 36 -4.53 -3.11 7.04
N PRO A 37 -4.11 -2.53 8.19
CA PRO A 37 -4.87 -2.64 9.43
C PRO A 37 -6.30 -2.14 9.25
N ALA A 38 -7.21 -2.62 10.09
CA ALA A 38 -8.64 -2.29 9.99
C ALA A 38 -8.93 -0.78 10.08
N ALA A 39 -8.10 -0.02 10.80
CA ALA A 39 -8.24 1.44 10.92
C ALA A 39 -7.84 2.20 9.64
N VAL A 40 -7.06 1.59 8.75
CA VAL A 40 -6.56 2.21 7.53
C VAL A 40 -7.34 1.68 6.33
N GLU A 41 -8.02 2.56 5.61
CA GLU A 41 -8.78 2.19 4.43
C GLU A 41 -7.91 2.14 3.17
N ALA A 42 -7.02 3.13 3.00
CA ALA A 42 -6.13 3.21 1.86
C ALA A 42 -4.89 4.03 2.16
N ILE A 43 -3.82 3.74 1.44
CA ILE A 43 -2.59 4.53 1.42
C ILE A 43 -2.16 4.79 -0.02
N SER A 44 -1.56 5.95 -0.27
CA SER A 44 -0.94 6.29 -1.55
C SER A 44 0.28 7.18 -1.29
N PRO A 45 1.42 6.95 -1.94
CA PRO A 45 1.72 5.86 -2.87
C PRO A 45 1.65 4.48 -2.21
N ALA A 46 1.36 3.46 -3.00
CA ALA A 46 1.38 2.08 -2.51
C ALA A 46 2.79 1.64 -2.10
N ASP A 47 2.88 0.67 -1.21
CA ASP A 47 4.17 0.10 -0.81
C ASP A 47 4.91 -0.47 -2.03
N GLY A 48 6.18 -0.11 -2.17
CA GLY A 48 7.02 -0.50 -3.28
C GLY A 48 6.76 0.24 -4.60
N ALA A 49 5.84 1.20 -4.63
CA ALA A 49 5.55 1.97 -5.83
C ALA A 49 6.73 2.86 -6.25
N THR A 50 6.83 3.12 -7.55
CA THR A 50 7.71 4.13 -8.11
C THR A 50 6.86 5.28 -8.63
N VAL A 51 7.16 6.48 -8.16
CA VAL A 51 6.34 7.67 -8.39
C VAL A 51 7.18 8.86 -8.86
N LEU A 52 6.52 9.86 -9.38
CA LEU A 52 7.15 11.12 -9.79
C LEU A 52 7.30 12.08 -8.59
N ARG A 53 8.13 13.10 -8.76
CA ARG A 53 8.41 14.09 -7.71
C ARG A 53 7.19 14.92 -7.28
N GLN A 54 6.14 14.98 -8.09
CA GLN A 54 4.91 15.71 -7.77
C GLN A 54 3.93 14.90 -6.93
N THR A 55 4.28 13.68 -6.58
CA THR A 55 3.38 12.81 -5.82
C THR A 55 3.04 13.41 -4.46
N GLN A 56 1.84 13.16 -4.02
CA GLN A 56 1.39 13.50 -2.67
C GLN A 56 1.15 12.23 -1.86
N LEU A 57 1.31 12.35 -0.56
CA LEU A 57 0.99 11.31 0.38
C LEU A 57 -0.49 11.39 0.72
N GLU A 58 -1.20 10.29 0.58
CA GLU A 58 -2.61 10.19 0.94
C GLU A 58 -2.81 9.03 1.91
N ILE A 59 -3.48 9.29 3.00
CA ILE A 59 -3.78 8.30 4.02
C ILE A 59 -5.26 8.40 4.33
N ASP A 60 -5.99 7.37 3.97
CA ASP A 60 -7.42 7.27 4.20
C ASP A 60 -7.67 6.41 5.43
N MET A 61 -8.14 7.03 6.50
CA MET A 61 -8.44 6.38 7.77
C MET A 61 -9.93 6.24 7.93
N GLN A 62 -10.34 5.26 8.72
CA GLN A 62 -11.70 5.28 9.24
C GLN A 62 -11.94 6.55 10.07
N VAL A 63 -13.16 7.07 10.01
CA VAL A 63 -13.52 8.28 10.78
C VAL A 63 -13.35 8.04 12.27
N GLY A 64 -12.81 9.03 12.98
CA GLY A 64 -12.61 9.00 14.42
C GLY A 64 -11.20 8.65 14.88
N TYR A 65 -10.26 8.56 13.95
CA TYR A 65 -8.85 8.34 14.25
C TYR A 65 -8.03 9.61 14.07
N ARG A 66 -7.08 9.80 14.98
CA ARG A 66 -6.04 10.83 14.88
C ARG A 66 -4.75 10.16 14.46
N ILE A 67 -3.99 10.80 13.57
CA ILE A 67 -2.73 10.25 13.08
C ILE A 67 -1.53 11.16 13.36
N GLU A 68 -0.38 10.52 13.47
CA GLU A 68 0.95 11.15 13.40
C GLU A 68 1.68 10.56 12.21
N VAL A 69 2.27 11.42 11.38
CA VAL A 69 2.97 11.02 10.16
C VAL A 69 4.45 11.33 10.29
N PHE A 70 5.27 10.36 9.94
CA PHE A 70 6.73 10.50 9.87
C PHE A 70 7.20 10.15 8.47
N VAL A 71 7.96 11.02 7.88
CA VAL A 71 8.60 10.80 6.57
C VAL A 71 10.10 10.73 6.78
N ASP A 72 10.72 9.61 6.42
CA ASP A 72 12.16 9.36 6.61
C ASP A 72 12.61 9.63 8.06
N GLY A 73 11.77 9.27 9.04
CA GLY A 73 12.01 9.49 10.45
C GLY A 73 11.74 10.90 10.97
N THR A 74 11.34 11.83 10.11
CA THR A 74 11.03 13.21 10.49
C THR A 74 9.52 13.36 10.70
N PRO A 75 9.06 13.83 11.87
CA PRO A 75 7.64 14.05 12.10
C PRO A 75 7.12 15.21 11.25
N ILE A 76 5.95 15.00 10.65
CA ILE A 76 5.24 16.03 9.89
C ILE A 76 4.24 16.71 10.84
N PRO A 77 4.33 18.04 11.02
CA PRO A 77 3.35 18.76 11.84
C PRO A 77 1.93 18.60 11.32
N PHE A 78 0.97 18.53 12.21
CA PHE A 78 -0.44 18.36 11.84
C PHE A 78 -0.97 19.51 10.97
N ASP A 79 -0.47 20.72 11.18
CA ASP A 79 -0.86 21.88 10.37
C ASP A 79 -0.39 21.83 8.92
N GLU A 80 0.57 20.96 8.60
CA GLU A 80 0.95 20.69 7.20
C GLU A 80 0.04 19.65 6.53
N LEU A 81 -0.74 18.89 7.30
CA LEU A 81 -1.65 17.89 6.77
C LEU A 81 -2.98 18.53 6.37
N ALA A 82 -3.44 18.27 5.15
CA ALA A 82 -4.78 18.58 4.74
C ALA A 82 -5.72 17.45 5.19
N PHE A 83 -6.57 17.73 6.15
CA PHE A 83 -7.48 16.77 6.73
C PHE A 83 -8.93 17.05 6.36
N THR A 84 -9.62 16.02 5.87
CA THR A 84 -11.05 16.08 5.58
C THR A 84 -11.80 15.21 6.58
N GLU A 85 -12.34 15.82 7.61
CA GLU A 85 -12.97 15.15 8.74
C GLU A 85 -14.07 14.16 8.35
N PRO A 86 -15.03 14.50 7.46
CA PRO A 86 -16.11 13.58 7.11
C PRO A 86 -15.65 12.25 6.48
N THR A 87 -14.50 12.23 5.84
CA THR A 87 -13.97 11.06 5.14
C THR A 87 -12.80 10.39 5.86
N GLY A 88 -12.20 11.06 6.87
CA GLY A 88 -10.98 10.57 7.53
C GLY A 88 -9.74 10.61 6.63
N ARG A 89 -9.74 11.45 5.61
CA ARG A 89 -8.67 11.52 4.61
C ARG A 89 -7.64 12.58 4.98
N TYR A 90 -6.39 12.17 4.99
CA TYR A 90 -5.22 13.03 5.20
C TYR A 90 -4.40 13.09 3.92
N VAL A 91 -4.03 14.28 3.51
CA VAL A 91 -3.18 14.52 2.33
C VAL A 91 -2.01 15.39 2.73
N TRP A 92 -0.82 15.03 2.28
CA TRP A 92 0.38 15.81 2.49
C TRP A 92 1.27 15.76 1.25
N ARG A 93 1.93 16.86 0.98
CA ARG A 93 2.98 16.95 -0.03
C ARG A 93 4.07 17.89 0.45
N PRO A 94 5.32 17.67 0.01
CA PRO A 94 6.38 18.64 0.22
C PRO A 94 5.99 20.01 -0.35
N ALA A 95 6.37 21.06 0.36
CA ALA A 95 6.12 22.45 -0.04
C ALA A 95 7.24 23.34 0.44
N GLU A 96 7.47 24.43 -0.27
CA GLU A 96 8.41 25.45 0.13
C GLU A 96 8.06 26.02 1.50
N GLY A 97 9.04 26.08 2.39
CA GLY A 97 8.83 26.48 3.78
C GLY A 97 8.26 25.41 4.71
N GLY A 98 7.94 24.23 4.20
CA GLY A 98 7.48 23.09 4.99
C GLY A 98 8.63 22.25 5.58
N THR A 99 8.25 21.19 6.27
CA THR A 99 9.21 20.24 6.87
C THR A 99 10.11 19.59 5.82
N LEU A 100 9.55 19.27 4.65
CA LEU A 100 10.27 18.82 3.48
C LEU A 100 9.88 19.71 2.30
N GLU A 101 10.85 20.31 1.64
CA GLU A 101 10.56 21.25 0.55
C GLU A 101 10.19 20.53 -0.75
N GLN A 102 10.82 19.40 -1.00
CA GLN A 102 10.57 18.58 -2.20
C GLN A 102 10.98 17.14 -1.96
N TRP A 103 10.38 16.22 -2.72
CA TRP A 103 10.85 14.85 -2.76
C TRP A 103 12.21 14.77 -3.46
N THR A 104 13.19 14.17 -2.79
CA THR A 104 14.45 13.82 -3.42
C THR A 104 14.34 12.48 -4.13
N PRO A 105 15.09 12.24 -5.24
CA PRO A 105 15.12 10.92 -5.87
C PRO A 105 15.59 9.83 -4.89
N GLY A 106 14.96 8.67 -4.97
CA GLY A 106 15.33 7.52 -4.18
C GLY A 106 14.21 6.98 -3.30
N LEU A 107 14.57 6.12 -2.37
CA LEU A 107 13.64 5.45 -1.48
C LEU A 107 13.24 6.36 -0.31
N HIS A 108 11.95 6.46 -0.07
CA HIS A 108 11.38 7.16 1.08
C HIS A 108 10.55 6.21 1.92
N ALA A 109 10.70 6.30 3.23
CA ALA A 109 9.95 5.51 4.19
C ALA A 109 8.91 6.38 4.90
N VAL A 110 7.71 5.85 5.06
CA VAL A 110 6.61 6.50 5.77
C VAL A 110 6.19 5.65 6.95
N LEU A 111 6.03 6.29 8.09
CA LEU A 111 5.43 5.71 9.28
C LEU A 111 4.20 6.52 9.66
N VAL A 112 3.08 5.85 9.84
CA VAL A 112 1.86 6.46 10.36
C VAL A 112 1.48 5.74 11.64
N ARG A 113 1.32 6.50 12.71
CA ARG A 113 0.76 6.05 13.98
C ARG A 113 -0.63 6.63 14.14
N TRP A 114 -1.51 5.88 14.74
CA TRP A 114 -2.87 6.34 15.00
C TRP A 114 -3.35 5.93 16.38
N ASP A 115 -4.33 6.67 16.85
CA ASP A 115 -5.14 6.30 17.99
C ASP A 115 -6.56 6.85 17.79
N ARG A 116 -7.52 6.29 18.49
CA ARG A 116 -8.88 6.83 18.49
C ARG A 116 -8.94 8.15 19.21
N ASP A 117 -9.65 9.09 18.60
CA ASP A 117 -9.92 10.39 19.19
C ASP A 117 -10.99 10.32 20.28
N VAL A 118 -11.97 9.43 20.09
CA VAL A 118 -13.09 9.21 21.02
C VAL A 118 -13.37 7.72 21.16
N GLY A 119 -13.62 7.26 22.37
CA GLY A 119 -13.97 5.88 22.67
C GLY A 119 -12.83 5.07 23.26
N PHE A 120 -12.89 3.75 23.15
CA PHE A 120 -11.81 2.87 23.62
C PHE A 120 -10.55 3.06 22.81
N PRO A 121 -9.36 3.10 23.45
CA PRO A 121 -8.10 3.20 22.72
C PRO A 121 -7.96 2.08 21.71
N ASP A 122 -7.55 2.45 20.50
CA ASP A 122 -7.26 1.51 19.41
C ASP A 122 -6.05 2.03 18.64
N SER A 123 -4.90 2.00 19.30
CA SER A 123 -3.64 2.50 18.73
C SER A 123 -2.98 1.46 17.85
N GLY A 124 -2.30 1.94 16.83
CA GLY A 124 -1.54 1.12 15.91
C GLY A 124 -0.57 1.94 15.07
N GLU A 125 0.16 1.24 14.23
CA GLU A 125 1.06 1.87 13.28
C GLU A 125 1.16 1.07 11.99
N ILE A 126 1.50 1.75 10.89
CA ILE A 126 1.81 1.16 9.61
C ILE A 126 3.08 1.81 9.04
N ARG A 127 3.92 1.00 8.42
CA ARG A 127 5.14 1.44 7.74
C ARG A 127 5.13 0.93 6.32
N TRP A 128 5.52 1.79 5.40
CA TRP A 128 5.75 1.40 4.01
C TRP A 128 6.79 2.30 3.37
N SER A 129 7.23 1.92 2.20
CA SER A 129 8.20 2.69 1.44
C SER A 129 7.82 2.75 -0.03
N PHE A 130 8.25 3.79 -0.70
CA PHE A 130 8.09 3.99 -2.13
C PHE A 130 9.33 4.70 -2.69
N ARG A 131 9.47 4.64 -4.00
CA ARG A 131 10.61 5.25 -4.69
C ARG A 131 10.16 6.44 -5.51
N VAL A 132 10.90 7.52 -5.41
CA VAL A 132 10.74 8.73 -6.24
C VAL A 132 11.79 8.73 -7.33
N GLN A 133 11.37 9.00 -8.57
CA GLN A 133 12.24 9.09 -9.73
C GLN A 133 13.03 10.40 -9.75
#